data_88423e27db52ade88590273fbec5b6cf
#
_entry.id   88423e27db52ade88590273fbec5b6cf
#
_cell.length_a   1.000
_cell.length_b   1.000
_cell.length_c   1.000
_cell.angle_alpha   90.00
_cell.angle_beta   90.00
_cell.angle_gamma   90.00
#
_symmetry.space_group_name_H-M   'P 1'
#
loop_
_entity.id
_entity.type
_entity.pdbx_description
1 polymer ?
#
loop_
_entity_poly.entity_id
_entity_poly.type
_entity_poly.pdbx_seq_one_letter_code
_entity_poly.pdbx_strand_id
1 'polypeptide(L)'
;NENFFTCLDKYILLWNVESNGNVVLQGEYDKLCAAPQERQKIDLGYDTSGLEGELFLNVKYVMKDSGNLMEAREQVAHQQIKIGGTYTPETEKPEKLKCRMGFDSETCALDSYTINGREMLAAPLFPCFGRAVTENDRGADLHKKMRCWQKPKFDPVDFRRKGNTAEVVYRVGDFATVTMKYVLSPDGTLQITETLSEVKEETPDMFRFGIECSLPGEYDSIEFFGAGPWENYCDRKSSASIGLYRQSVADQYHYGYIRPQESVTHCELRKFDILDKSGSGL
;
A
#
# COMPACT_ATOMS: atom_id res chain seq x y z
N ASN A 1 8.15 -24.09 -20.77
CA ASN A 1 7.16 -25.08 -20.30
C ASN A 1 7.81 -26.04 -19.30
N GLU A 2 7.41 -25.93 -18.06
CA GLU A 2 7.93 -26.78 -16.96
C GLU A 2 7.05 -27.99 -16.69
N ASN A 3 5.94 -28.16 -17.39
CA ASN A 3 5.12 -29.36 -17.31
C ASN A 3 5.88 -30.57 -17.83
N PHE A 4 5.58 -31.76 -17.29
CA PHE A 4 6.14 -33.02 -17.74
C PHE A 4 5.32 -33.70 -18.84
N PHE A 5 4.01 -33.44 -18.90
CA PHE A 5 3.08 -34.17 -19.77
C PHE A 5 2.15 -33.27 -20.60
N THR A 6 2.18 -31.96 -20.40
CA THR A 6 1.26 -31.02 -21.04
C THR A 6 2.02 -30.09 -21.99
N CYS A 7 1.60 -30.06 -23.25
CA CYS A 7 2.05 -29.07 -24.23
C CYS A 7 1.35 -27.73 -23.98
N LEU A 8 1.99 -26.62 -24.32
CA LEU A 8 1.41 -25.29 -24.16
C LEU A 8 0.33 -24.93 -25.21
N ASP A 9 0.07 -25.78 -26.21
CA ASP A 9 -0.97 -25.59 -27.22
C ASP A 9 -2.41 -25.53 -26.68
N LYS A 10 -2.60 -25.97 -25.42
CA LYS A 10 -3.86 -25.90 -24.67
C LYS A 10 -4.15 -24.52 -24.07
N TYR A 11 -3.21 -23.61 -24.16
CA TYR A 11 -3.30 -22.29 -23.54
C TYR A 11 -3.21 -21.17 -24.57
N ILE A 12 -3.71 -20.01 -24.16
CA ILE A 12 -3.56 -18.76 -24.88
C ILE A 12 -2.74 -17.83 -23.97
N LEU A 13 -1.80 -17.10 -24.53
CA LEU A 13 -1.08 -16.05 -23.83
C LEU A 13 -1.80 -14.72 -24.08
N LEU A 14 -2.33 -14.15 -23.01
CA LEU A 14 -2.80 -12.77 -22.95
C LEU A 14 -1.71 -11.89 -22.39
N TRP A 15 -1.55 -10.71 -22.96
CA TRP A 15 -0.60 -9.75 -22.43
C TRP A 15 -1.14 -8.33 -22.49
N ASN A 16 -0.72 -7.50 -21.55
CA ASN A 16 -0.92 -6.07 -21.62
C ASN A 16 0.32 -5.33 -21.09
N VAL A 17 0.47 -4.09 -21.53
CA VAL A 17 1.38 -3.12 -20.94
C VAL A 17 0.55 -2.08 -20.20
N GLU A 18 0.87 -1.86 -18.94
CA GLU A 18 0.28 -0.83 -18.11
C GLU A 18 1.26 0.32 -17.88
N SER A 19 0.74 1.55 -17.89
CA SER A 19 1.43 2.75 -17.44
C SER A 19 0.70 3.32 -16.24
N ASN A 20 1.39 3.42 -15.10
CA ASN A 20 0.80 3.86 -13.81
C ASN A 20 -0.51 3.15 -13.48
N GLY A 21 -0.59 1.83 -13.76
CA GLY A 21 -1.77 1.00 -13.51
C GLY A 21 -2.86 1.04 -14.58
N ASN A 22 -2.73 1.87 -15.62
CA ASN A 22 -3.69 1.95 -16.72
C ASN A 22 -3.19 1.15 -17.93
N VAL A 23 -4.03 0.29 -18.51
CA VAL A 23 -3.69 -0.48 -19.70
C VAL A 23 -3.52 0.46 -20.89
N VAL A 24 -2.34 0.45 -21.51
CA VAL A 24 -2.00 1.28 -22.68
C VAL A 24 -1.79 0.45 -23.96
N LEU A 25 -1.37 -0.79 -23.82
CA LEU A 25 -1.22 -1.76 -24.92
C LEU A 25 -1.72 -3.11 -24.47
N GLN A 26 -2.27 -3.91 -25.37
CA GLN A 26 -2.68 -5.27 -25.07
C GLN A 26 -2.73 -6.14 -26.33
N GLY A 27 -2.64 -7.44 -26.14
CA GLY A 27 -2.74 -8.40 -27.21
C GLY A 27 -2.91 -9.83 -26.73
N GLU A 28 -3.04 -10.72 -27.71
CA GLU A 28 -3.24 -12.15 -27.52
C GLU A 28 -2.31 -12.93 -28.45
N TYR A 29 -1.78 -14.05 -27.96
CA TYR A 29 -1.02 -14.99 -28.77
C TYR A 29 -1.54 -16.42 -28.54
N ASP A 30 -2.12 -17.01 -29.58
CA ASP A 30 -2.82 -18.30 -29.56
C ASP A 30 -2.03 -19.46 -30.17
N LYS A 31 -0.76 -19.20 -30.58
CA LYS A 31 0.12 -20.18 -31.27
C LYS A 31 1.19 -20.72 -30.33
N LEU A 32 0.84 -20.94 -29.10
CA LEU A 32 1.72 -21.62 -28.12
C LEU A 32 1.90 -23.08 -28.57
N CYS A 33 3.15 -23.58 -28.54
CA CYS A 33 3.43 -24.95 -29.00
C CYS A 33 4.60 -25.63 -28.26
N ALA A 34 5.15 -25.00 -27.20
CA ALA A 34 6.25 -25.61 -26.44
C ALA A 34 5.82 -26.95 -25.86
N ALA A 35 6.48 -28.03 -26.25
CA ALA A 35 6.31 -29.35 -25.68
C ALA A 35 6.77 -29.39 -24.21
N PRO A 36 6.44 -30.44 -23.44
CA PRO A 36 6.95 -30.62 -22.09
C PRO A 36 8.47 -30.44 -22.01
N GLN A 37 8.91 -29.65 -21.02
CA GLN A 37 10.33 -29.31 -20.74
C GLN A 37 11.03 -28.51 -21.86
N GLU A 38 10.28 -28.00 -22.85
CA GLU A 38 10.82 -27.19 -23.95
C GLU A 38 10.58 -25.69 -23.74
N ARG A 39 11.22 -24.88 -24.58
CA ARG A 39 11.10 -23.40 -24.56
C ARG A 39 10.62 -22.92 -25.93
N GLN A 40 9.79 -21.91 -25.91
CA GLN A 40 9.35 -21.17 -27.10
C GLN A 40 9.64 -19.68 -26.87
N LYS A 41 10.33 -19.05 -27.82
CA LYS A 41 10.50 -17.60 -27.82
C LYS A 41 9.34 -16.97 -28.58
N ILE A 42 8.70 -15.99 -27.97
CA ILE A 42 7.57 -15.24 -28.54
C ILE A 42 7.97 -13.78 -28.61
N ASP A 43 7.79 -13.18 -29.78
CA ASP A 43 7.85 -11.74 -29.95
C ASP A 43 6.43 -11.19 -29.86
N LEU A 44 6.17 -10.35 -28.87
CA LEU A 44 4.85 -9.75 -28.63
C LEU A 44 4.61 -8.52 -29.51
N GLY A 45 5.66 -7.99 -30.17
CA GLY A 45 5.55 -6.90 -31.15
C GLY A 45 5.05 -5.57 -30.58
N TYR A 46 5.16 -5.33 -29.28
CA TYR A 46 4.77 -4.06 -28.69
C TYR A 46 5.91 -3.03 -28.72
N ASP A 47 5.55 -1.76 -28.85
CA ASP A 47 6.46 -0.63 -28.78
C ASP A 47 6.07 0.26 -27.58
N THR A 48 7.03 0.52 -26.72
CA THR A 48 6.88 1.41 -25.55
C THR A 48 7.47 2.79 -25.77
N SER A 49 7.93 3.09 -26.97
CA SER A 49 8.46 4.41 -27.33
C SER A 49 7.42 5.49 -27.10
N GLY A 50 7.78 6.48 -26.30
CA GLY A 50 6.88 7.59 -25.95
C GLY A 50 5.86 7.32 -24.85
N LEU A 51 5.87 6.13 -24.24
CA LEU A 51 5.10 5.86 -23.02
C LEU A 51 5.83 6.44 -21.80
N GLU A 52 5.10 7.15 -20.99
CA GLU A 52 5.59 7.75 -19.73
C GLU A 52 5.05 6.97 -18.52
N GLY A 53 5.59 7.26 -17.32
CA GLY A 53 5.16 6.62 -16.08
C GLY A 53 5.87 5.30 -15.79
N GLU A 54 5.41 4.60 -14.77
CA GLU A 54 5.93 3.29 -14.38
C GLU A 54 5.27 2.20 -15.24
N LEU A 55 6.07 1.49 -16.04
CA LEU A 55 5.60 0.55 -17.03
C LEU A 55 5.74 -0.90 -16.58
N PHE A 56 4.65 -1.65 -16.66
CA PHE A 56 4.61 -3.09 -16.38
C PHE A 56 4.07 -3.87 -17.57
N LEU A 57 4.75 -4.95 -17.94
CA LEU A 57 4.22 -5.98 -18.81
C LEU A 57 3.56 -7.06 -17.93
N ASN A 58 2.28 -7.27 -18.11
CA ASN A 58 1.55 -8.38 -17.54
C ASN A 58 1.36 -9.46 -18.57
N VAL A 59 1.67 -10.70 -18.22
CA VAL A 59 1.42 -11.87 -19.04
C VAL A 59 0.55 -12.86 -18.28
N LYS A 60 -0.46 -13.41 -18.94
CA LYS A 60 -1.39 -14.38 -18.38
C LYS A 60 -1.56 -15.54 -19.34
N TYR A 61 -1.47 -16.75 -18.82
CA TYR A 61 -1.84 -17.95 -19.55
C TYR A 61 -3.26 -18.36 -19.13
N VAL A 62 -4.12 -18.52 -20.11
CA VAL A 62 -5.51 -18.90 -19.91
C VAL A 62 -5.82 -20.18 -20.68
N MET A 63 -6.81 -20.95 -20.20
CA MET A 63 -7.30 -22.14 -20.91
C MET A 63 -7.84 -21.76 -22.28
N LYS A 64 -7.48 -22.53 -23.32
CA LYS A 64 -8.01 -22.33 -24.68
C LYS A 64 -9.46 -22.84 -24.78
N ASP A 65 -9.70 -24.01 -24.24
CA ASP A 65 -10.99 -24.69 -24.25
C ASP A 65 -11.38 -25.09 -22.81
N SER A 66 -12.68 -25.23 -22.56
CA SER A 66 -13.17 -25.76 -21.27
C SER A 66 -12.74 -27.22 -21.08
N GLY A 67 -12.36 -27.56 -19.86
CA GLY A 67 -11.99 -28.90 -19.44
C GLY A 67 -12.80 -29.38 -18.23
N ASN A 68 -12.40 -30.50 -17.66
CA ASN A 68 -13.14 -31.11 -16.53
C ASN A 68 -13.15 -30.27 -15.25
N LEU A 69 -12.14 -29.41 -15.06
CA LEU A 69 -11.93 -28.65 -13.82
C LEU A 69 -11.79 -27.14 -14.05
N MET A 70 -11.71 -26.70 -15.29
CA MET A 70 -11.49 -25.28 -15.63
C MET A 70 -12.28 -24.90 -16.87
N GLU A 71 -12.79 -23.68 -16.87
CA GLU A 71 -13.50 -23.12 -18.01
C GLU A 71 -12.53 -22.51 -19.05
N ALA A 72 -13.00 -22.33 -20.28
CA ALA A 72 -12.25 -21.59 -21.30
C ALA A 72 -11.99 -20.16 -20.80
N ARG A 73 -10.78 -19.64 -21.09
CA ARG A 73 -10.31 -18.33 -20.62
C ARG A 73 -10.02 -18.23 -19.13
N GLU A 74 -10.16 -19.32 -18.36
CA GLU A 74 -9.75 -19.31 -16.96
C GLU A 74 -8.22 -19.25 -16.85
N GLN A 75 -7.73 -18.41 -15.93
CA GLN A 75 -6.30 -18.16 -15.74
C GLN A 75 -5.60 -19.33 -15.04
N VAL A 76 -4.54 -19.83 -15.64
CA VAL A 76 -3.70 -20.91 -15.09
C VAL A 76 -2.35 -20.42 -14.55
N ALA A 77 -1.83 -19.32 -15.10
CA ALA A 77 -0.58 -18.71 -14.65
C ALA A 77 -0.56 -17.22 -15.02
N HIS A 78 0.20 -16.45 -14.28
CA HIS A 78 0.48 -15.05 -14.60
C HIS A 78 1.86 -14.64 -14.12
N GLN A 79 2.37 -13.58 -14.72
CA GLN A 79 3.56 -12.90 -14.26
C GLN A 79 3.49 -11.42 -14.64
N GLN A 80 4.01 -10.57 -13.77
CA GLN A 80 4.20 -9.16 -14.02
C GLN A 80 5.69 -8.84 -14.07
N ILE A 81 6.10 -8.05 -15.04
CA ILE A 81 7.50 -7.66 -15.26
C ILE A 81 7.56 -6.15 -15.37
N LYS A 82 8.34 -5.50 -14.54
CA LYS A 82 8.63 -4.06 -14.71
C LYS A 82 9.53 -3.89 -15.93
N ILE A 83 9.07 -3.15 -16.93
CA ILE A 83 9.77 -2.94 -18.20
C ILE A 83 10.36 -1.53 -18.36
N GLY A 84 9.97 -0.58 -17.49
CA GLY A 84 10.58 0.75 -17.53
C GLY A 84 9.90 1.77 -16.62
N GLY A 85 10.44 2.97 -16.65
CA GLY A 85 9.89 4.16 -16.02
C GLY A 85 9.84 4.16 -14.49
N THR A 86 9.27 5.24 -13.97
CA THR A 86 9.04 5.45 -12.53
C THR A 86 7.73 6.19 -12.37
N TYR A 87 6.98 5.85 -11.34
CA TYR A 87 5.77 6.59 -10.99
C TYR A 87 6.14 8.01 -10.58
N THR A 88 5.49 8.98 -11.19
CA THR A 88 5.55 10.38 -10.78
C THR A 88 4.12 10.80 -10.44
N PRO A 89 3.84 11.26 -9.22
CA PRO A 89 2.52 11.76 -8.86
C PRO A 89 2.08 12.85 -9.83
N GLU A 90 0.84 12.80 -10.27
CA GLU A 90 0.25 13.91 -11.03
C GLU A 90 0.20 15.12 -10.12
N THR A 91 0.93 16.17 -10.51
CA THR A 91 0.81 17.48 -9.88
C THR A 91 -0.35 18.20 -10.56
N GLU A 92 -1.58 17.94 -10.14
CA GLU A 92 -2.67 18.84 -10.44
C GLU A 92 -2.28 20.23 -9.94
N LYS A 93 -2.60 21.26 -10.74
CA LYS A 93 -2.37 22.63 -10.25
C LYS A 93 -3.31 22.85 -9.08
N PRO A 94 -2.77 23.08 -7.88
CA PRO A 94 -3.61 23.11 -6.69
C PRO A 94 -4.59 24.28 -6.79
N GLU A 95 -5.87 24.00 -6.64
CA GLU A 95 -6.80 25.02 -6.21
C GLU A 95 -6.35 25.54 -4.84
N LYS A 96 -6.54 26.83 -4.57
CA LYS A 96 -6.22 27.38 -3.25
C LYS A 96 -7.19 26.83 -2.22
N LEU A 97 -6.82 25.74 -1.59
CA LEU A 97 -7.60 25.11 -0.55
C LEU A 97 -7.45 25.88 0.78
N LYS A 98 -8.57 26.02 1.50
CA LYS A 98 -8.54 26.60 2.86
C LYS A 98 -8.28 25.47 3.86
N CYS A 99 -7.01 25.24 4.17
CA CYS A 99 -6.60 24.17 5.08
C CYS A 99 -6.12 24.73 6.42
N ARG A 100 -6.38 23.98 7.50
CA ARG A 100 -5.95 24.31 8.86
C ARG A 100 -5.53 23.07 9.61
N MET A 101 -4.58 23.22 10.51
CA MET A 101 -4.17 22.22 11.51
C MET A 101 -4.55 22.69 12.91
N GLY A 102 -5.09 21.79 13.71
CA GLY A 102 -5.29 21.92 15.15
C GLY A 102 -4.43 20.91 15.91
N PHE A 103 -4.11 21.23 17.17
CA PHE A 103 -3.32 20.36 18.04
C PHE A 103 -3.95 20.33 19.41
N ASP A 104 -4.10 19.14 19.97
CA ASP A 104 -4.60 18.94 21.32
C ASP A 104 -3.65 19.59 22.35
N SER A 105 -4.22 20.24 23.34
CA SER A 105 -3.44 21.04 24.31
C SER A 105 -2.67 20.23 25.34
N GLU A 106 -3.05 18.97 25.58
CA GLU A 106 -2.42 18.10 26.57
C GLU A 106 -1.41 17.15 25.90
N THR A 107 -1.82 16.53 24.82
CA THR A 107 -0.99 15.55 24.09
C THR A 107 -0.14 16.15 22.99
N CYS A 108 -0.42 17.40 22.57
CA CYS A 108 0.19 18.05 21.41
C CYS A 108 0.06 17.26 20.11
N ALA A 109 -0.84 16.28 20.05
CA ALA A 109 -1.11 15.51 18.83
C ALA A 109 -1.91 16.35 17.84
N LEU A 110 -1.72 16.09 16.53
CA LEU A 110 -2.58 16.68 15.50
C LEU A 110 -3.98 16.07 15.64
N ASP A 111 -4.92 16.86 16.18
CA ASP A 111 -6.30 16.44 16.45
C ASP A 111 -7.33 16.98 15.45
N SER A 112 -6.92 17.93 14.60
CA SER A 112 -7.76 18.50 13.55
C SER A 112 -6.94 18.80 12.30
N TYR A 113 -7.44 18.35 11.17
CA TYR A 113 -6.97 18.73 9.85
C TYR A 113 -8.18 19.02 8.96
N THR A 114 -8.43 20.29 8.70
CA THR A 114 -9.59 20.72 7.90
C THR A 114 -9.20 21.16 6.50
N ILE A 115 -9.98 20.71 5.50
CA ILE A 115 -9.88 21.13 4.10
C ILE A 115 -11.22 21.78 3.70
N ASN A 116 -11.20 23.05 3.33
CA ASN A 116 -12.40 23.83 2.99
C ASN A 116 -13.49 23.80 4.08
N GLY A 117 -13.08 23.66 5.34
CA GLY A 117 -13.96 23.60 6.50
C GLY A 117 -14.50 22.22 6.84
N ARG A 118 -14.17 21.18 6.06
CA ARG A 118 -14.49 19.78 6.38
C ARG A 118 -13.37 19.17 7.22
N GLU A 119 -13.71 18.54 8.35
CA GLU A 119 -12.75 17.83 9.19
C GLU A 119 -12.38 16.48 8.56
N MET A 120 -11.08 16.21 8.50
CA MET A 120 -10.53 15.00 7.90
C MET A 120 -10.14 13.95 8.96
N LEU A 121 -10.05 14.31 10.23
CA LEU A 121 -9.69 13.40 11.30
C LEU A 121 -10.89 13.12 12.22
N ALA A 122 -11.11 11.85 12.53
CA ALA A 122 -12.06 11.41 13.57
C ALA A 122 -11.40 11.16 14.91
N ALA A 123 -10.08 11.00 14.95
CA ALA A 123 -9.25 10.89 16.13
C ALA A 123 -7.86 11.48 15.88
N PRO A 124 -7.15 11.91 16.94
CA PRO A 124 -5.81 12.47 16.81
C PRO A 124 -4.83 11.52 16.12
N LEU A 125 -3.89 12.11 15.38
CA LEU A 125 -2.80 11.39 14.73
C LEU A 125 -1.65 11.20 15.70
N PHE A 126 -1.18 9.95 15.84
CA PHE A 126 -0.06 9.57 16.69
C PHE A 126 0.99 8.72 15.95
N PRO A 127 2.24 8.69 16.46
CA PRO A 127 3.21 7.67 16.08
C PRO A 127 2.65 6.26 16.37
N CYS A 128 2.96 5.29 15.52
CA CYS A 128 2.50 3.91 15.66
C CYS A 128 3.64 2.93 15.41
N PHE A 129 4.05 2.21 16.46
CA PHE A 129 5.15 1.23 16.41
C PHE A 129 4.68 -0.20 16.63
N GLY A 130 3.43 -0.37 17.08
CA GLY A 130 2.78 -1.64 17.32
C GLY A 130 1.85 -2.06 16.18
N ARG A 131 1.46 -3.33 16.19
CA ARG A 131 0.41 -3.89 15.34
C ARG A 131 -0.25 -5.09 16.01
N ALA A 132 -1.36 -5.57 15.48
CA ALA A 132 -1.92 -6.83 15.91
C ALA A 132 -0.93 -7.97 15.69
N VAL A 133 -0.83 -8.85 16.66
CA VAL A 133 0.20 -9.92 16.71
C VAL A 133 -0.24 -11.07 15.81
N THR A 134 0.64 -11.51 14.90
CA THR A 134 0.41 -12.68 14.05
C THR A 134 0.73 -13.99 14.79
N GLU A 135 0.32 -15.14 14.23
CA GLU A 135 0.70 -16.44 14.75
C GLU A 135 2.23 -16.66 14.74
N ASN A 136 2.93 -16.14 13.70
CA ASN A 136 4.39 -16.21 13.63
C ASN A 136 5.04 -15.39 14.74
N ASP A 137 4.51 -14.21 15.06
CA ASP A 137 5.00 -13.39 16.18
C ASP A 137 4.82 -14.13 17.52
N ARG A 138 3.71 -14.85 17.70
CA ARG A 138 3.46 -15.66 18.89
C ARG A 138 4.42 -16.83 18.99
N GLY A 139 4.64 -17.54 17.87
CA GLY A 139 5.58 -18.66 17.80
C GLY A 139 7.02 -18.28 18.12
N ALA A 140 7.44 -17.07 17.74
CA ALA A 140 8.77 -16.52 18.01
C ALA A 140 8.87 -15.72 19.31
N ASP A 141 7.79 -15.64 20.11
CA ASP A 141 7.67 -14.80 21.31
C ASP A 141 7.92 -13.30 21.09
N LEU A 142 7.74 -12.80 19.86
CA LEU A 142 7.98 -11.39 19.53
C LEU A 142 7.03 -10.47 20.29
N HIS A 143 5.79 -10.89 20.51
CA HIS A 143 4.80 -10.14 21.31
C HIS A 143 5.24 -9.87 22.75
N LYS A 144 6.13 -10.68 23.30
CA LYS A 144 6.75 -10.47 24.63
C LYS A 144 8.00 -9.62 24.52
N LYS A 145 8.90 -10.00 23.59
CA LYS A 145 10.20 -9.34 23.38
C LYS A 145 10.06 -7.87 22.97
N MET A 146 9.10 -7.56 22.07
CA MET A 146 8.87 -6.22 21.52
C MET A 146 7.72 -5.47 22.21
N ARG A 147 7.31 -5.91 23.41
CA ARG A 147 6.14 -5.37 24.11
C ARG A 147 6.20 -3.86 24.34
N CYS A 148 7.37 -3.29 24.56
CA CYS A 148 7.56 -1.86 24.77
C CYS A 148 7.04 -1.00 23.60
N TRP A 149 7.09 -1.54 22.35
CA TRP A 149 6.62 -0.86 21.16
C TRP A 149 5.13 -1.03 20.85
N GLN A 150 4.43 -1.96 21.50
CA GLN A 150 3.03 -2.26 21.15
C GLN A 150 2.05 -1.12 21.47
N LYS A 151 2.21 -0.50 22.62
CA LYS A 151 1.41 0.69 23.04
C LYS A 151 2.25 1.54 23.97
N PRO A 152 3.30 2.18 23.48
CA PRO A 152 4.12 3.03 24.32
C PRO A 152 3.34 4.28 24.72
N LYS A 153 3.71 4.86 25.84
CA LYS A 153 3.23 6.17 26.23
C LYS A 153 4.03 7.24 25.49
N PHE A 154 3.35 8.19 24.92
CA PHE A 154 3.93 9.37 24.28
C PHE A 154 3.74 10.58 25.20
N ASP A 155 4.79 10.99 25.89
CA ASP A 155 4.79 12.18 26.75
C ASP A 155 5.35 13.37 25.96
N PRO A 156 4.56 14.44 25.67
CA PRO A 156 5.09 15.60 24.98
C PRO A 156 6.08 16.34 25.88
N VAL A 157 7.28 16.57 25.36
CA VAL A 157 8.37 17.28 26.11
C VAL A 157 8.69 18.63 25.49
N ASP A 158 8.36 18.85 24.22
CA ASP A 158 8.48 20.15 23.56
C ASP A 158 7.42 20.27 22.45
N PHE A 159 6.85 21.46 22.31
CA PHE A 159 5.92 21.78 21.23
C PHE A 159 6.18 23.18 20.69
N ARG A 160 6.41 23.29 19.41
CA ARG A 160 6.65 24.55 18.72
C ARG A 160 5.74 24.68 17.53
N ARG A 161 5.11 25.84 17.37
CA ARG A 161 4.31 26.17 16.21
C ARG A 161 4.65 27.54 15.67
N LYS A 162 4.84 27.62 14.34
CA LYS A 162 5.06 28.88 13.63
C LYS A 162 4.31 28.85 12.30
N GLY A 163 3.20 29.60 12.22
CA GLY A 163 2.35 29.64 11.03
C GLY A 163 1.83 28.24 10.67
N ASN A 164 2.20 27.78 9.47
CA ASN A 164 1.80 26.50 8.91
C ASN A 164 2.77 25.35 9.24
N THR A 165 3.72 25.55 10.14
CA THR A 165 4.64 24.52 10.59
C THR A 165 4.45 24.28 12.08
N ALA A 166 4.42 23.02 12.48
CA ALA A 166 4.43 22.59 13.88
C ALA A 166 5.44 21.46 14.07
N GLU A 167 5.99 21.39 15.26
CA GLU A 167 6.90 20.32 15.67
C GLU A 167 6.58 19.94 17.11
N VAL A 168 6.44 18.65 17.37
CA VAL A 168 6.28 18.10 18.71
C VAL A 168 7.33 17.03 18.94
N VAL A 169 7.94 17.06 20.12
CA VAL A 169 8.90 16.06 20.59
C VAL A 169 8.24 15.25 21.69
N TYR A 170 8.15 13.96 21.49
CA TYR A 170 7.64 13.01 22.49
C TYR A 170 8.75 12.18 23.08
N ARG A 171 8.73 12.03 24.40
CA ARG A 171 9.43 10.93 25.05
C ARG A 171 8.57 9.67 24.93
N VAL A 172 9.17 8.59 24.42
CA VAL A 172 8.54 7.29 24.20
C VAL A 172 8.90 6.36 25.36
N GLY A 173 8.00 6.25 26.33
CA GLY A 173 8.32 5.57 27.58
C GLY A 173 9.57 6.17 28.23
N ASP A 174 10.54 5.29 28.55
CA ASP A 174 11.88 5.69 29.06
C ASP A 174 13.03 5.29 28.12
N PHE A 175 12.72 4.89 26.88
CA PHE A 175 13.68 4.20 26.01
C PHE A 175 13.92 4.85 24.65
N ALA A 176 13.14 5.86 24.24
CA ALA A 176 13.34 6.54 22.96
C ALA A 176 12.71 7.94 22.96
N THR A 177 13.04 8.71 21.93
CA THR A 177 12.41 10.01 21.63
C THR A 177 11.90 9.97 20.20
N VAL A 178 10.71 10.52 19.93
CA VAL A 178 10.18 10.71 18.59
C VAL A 178 9.83 12.17 18.35
N THR A 179 10.25 12.68 17.19
CA THR A 179 9.91 14.04 16.74
C THR A 179 8.94 13.95 15.57
N MET A 180 7.79 14.61 15.72
CA MET A 180 6.79 14.76 14.66
C MET A 180 6.83 16.19 14.12
N LYS A 181 7.13 16.35 12.84
CA LYS A 181 7.12 17.65 12.17
C LYS A 181 6.01 17.70 11.13
N TYR A 182 5.22 18.75 11.17
CA TYR A 182 4.09 18.99 10.28
C TYR A 182 4.32 20.26 9.48
N VAL A 183 4.15 20.19 8.16
CA VAL A 183 4.25 21.36 7.26
C VAL A 183 3.03 21.37 6.36
N LEU A 184 2.17 22.37 6.54
CA LEU A 184 0.98 22.58 5.72
C LEU A 184 1.31 23.56 4.60
N SER A 185 1.28 23.07 3.37
CA SER A 185 1.51 23.87 2.15
C SER A 185 0.25 24.65 1.72
N PRO A 186 0.41 25.72 0.92
CA PRO A 186 -0.74 26.53 0.45
C PRO A 186 -1.73 25.77 -0.44
N ASP A 187 -1.30 24.68 -1.06
CA ASP A 187 -2.11 23.76 -1.86
C ASP A 187 -2.93 22.76 -1.03
N GLY A 188 -2.79 22.80 0.29
CA GLY A 188 -3.46 21.89 1.19
C GLY A 188 -2.66 20.62 1.51
N THR A 189 -1.51 20.40 0.90
CA THR A 189 -0.67 19.25 1.22
C THR A 189 -0.14 19.36 2.66
N LEU A 190 -0.42 18.37 3.48
CA LEU A 190 0.14 18.21 4.81
C LEU A 190 1.30 17.21 4.75
N GLN A 191 2.52 17.72 4.83
CA GLN A 191 3.70 16.89 4.97
C GLN A 191 3.95 16.57 6.44
N ILE A 192 4.08 15.28 6.75
CA ILE A 192 4.41 14.79 8.09
C ILE A 192 5.77 14.09 8.01
N THR A 193 6.68 14.49 8.90
CA THR A 193 7.99 13.83 9.05
C THR A 193 8.08 13.28 10.46
N GLU A 194 8.29 11.99 10.58
CA GLU A 194 8.51 11.29 11.83
C GLU A 194 9.99 10.92 11.94
N THR A 195 10.61 11.24 13.08
CA THR A 195 12.01 10.92 13.35
C THR A 195 12.16 10.28 14.71
N LEU A 196 12.66 9.05 14.74
CA LEU A 196 13.03 8.34 15.96
C LEU A 196 14.48 8.64 16.31
N SER A 197 14.75 8.91 17.58
CA SER A 197 16.08 9.21 18.11
C SER A 197 16.23 8.74 19.55
N GLU A 198 17.46 8.82 20.06
CA GLU A 198 17.77 8.51 21.45
C GLU A 198 17.27 7.13 21.91
N VAL A 199 17.29 6.15 20.99
CA VAL A 199 16.88 4.77 21.32
C VAL A 199 17.96 4.14 22.17
N LYS A 200 17.59 3.63 23.34
CA LYS A 200 18.53 2.91 24.22
C LYS A 200 19.03 1.63 23.57
N GLU A 201 20.30 1.28 23.79
CA GLU A 201 20.97 0.16 23.16
C GLU A 201 20.26 -1.21 23.41
N GLU A 202 19.68 -1.37 24.60
CA GLU A 202 18.97 -2.59 25.00
C GLU A 202 17.52 -2.67 24.46
N THR A 203 17.05 -1.64 23.75
CA THR A 203 15.69 -1.64 23.20
C THR A 203 15.57 -2.64 22.07
N PRO A 204 14.57 -3.54 22.11
CA PRO A 204 14.37 -4.50 21.03
C PRO A 204 13.90 -3.83 19.73
N ASP A 205 13.99 -4.55 18.63
CA ASP A 205 13.38 -4.15 17.36
C ASP A 205 11.86 -3.88 17.50
N MET A 206 11.30 -3.09 16.58
CA MET A 206 9.88 -2.76 16.57
C MET A 206 9.12 -3.51 15.47
N PHE A 207 7.80 -3.63 15.63
CA PHE A 207 6.94 -4.29 14.62
C PHE A 207 6.75 -3.44 13.37
N ARG A 208 6.64 -2.14 13.51
CA ARG A 208 6.50 -1.16 12.42
C ARG A 208 7.03 0.19 12.87
N PHE A 209 7.26 1.05 11.91
CA PHE A 209 7.53 2.46 12.12
C PHE A 209 6.58 3.28 11.23
N GLY A 210 5.79 4.14 11.82
CA GLY A 210 4.83 4.95 11.08
C GLY A 210 3.81 5.64 11.97
N ILE A 211 2.76 6.15 11.35
CA ILE A 211 1.70 6.92 12.00
C ILE A 211 0.36 6.19 11.94
N GLU A 212 -0.51 6.50 12.89
CA GLU A 212 -1.90 6.05 12.95
C GLU A 212 -2.82 7.26 13.05
N CYS A 213 -3.88 7.27 12.24
CA CYS A 213 -4.98 8.22 12.34
C CYS A 213 -6.31 7.54 12.06
N SER A 214 -7.41 8.18 12.45
CA SER A 214 -8.77 7.74 12.12
C SER A 214 -9.45 8.82 11.29
N LEU A 215 -10.15 8.39 10.25
CA LEU A 215 -10.95 9.24 9.38
C LEU A 215 -12.44 9.09 9.70
N PRO A 216 -13.28 10.10 9.42
CA PRO A 216 -14.73 9.98 9.54
C PRO A 216 -15.30 8.81 8.72
N GLY A 217 -16.35 8.18 9.23
CA GLY A 217 -16.91 6.95 8.67
C GLY A 217 -17.56 7.08 7.28
N GLU A 218 -17.74 8.29 6.77
CA GLU A 218 -18.15 8.52 5.39
C GLU A 218 -17.07 8.19 4.35
N TYR A 219 -15.81 8.10 4.76
CA TYR A 219 -14.70 7.63 3.92
C TYR A 219 -14.66 6.11 3.92
N ASP A 220 -15.46 5.49 3.07
CA ASP A 220 -15.72 4.04 3.05
C ASP A 220 -15.09 3.31 1.86
N SER A 221 -14.36 4.02 1.00
CA SER A 221 -13.68 3.51 -0.19
C SER A 221 -12.20 3.81 -0.16
N ILE A 222 -11.40 2.93 -0.72
CA ILE A 222 -9.99 3.16 -0.99
C ILE A 222 -9.69 2.97 -2.47
N GLU A 223 -8.79 3.79 -3.00
CA GLU A 223 -8.16 3.59 -4.29
C GLU A 223 -6.65 3.65 -4.11
N PHE A 224 -5.94 2.66 -4.64
CA PHE A 224 -4.49 2.66 -4.50
C PHE A 224 -3.77 2.14 -5.74
N PHE A 225 -2.60 2.71 -5.99
CA PHE A 225 -1.64 2.20 -6.97
C PHE A 225 -0.50 1.54 -6.21
N GLY A 226 -0.44 0.22 -6.25
CA GLY A 226 0.48 -0.59 -5.47
C GLY A 226 0.28 -2.07 -5.66
N ALA A 227 0.86 -2.88 -4.77
CA ALA A 227 0.69 -4.33 -4.80
C ALA A 227 -0.70 -4.73 -4.28
N GLY A 228 -1.44 -5.47 -5.10
CA GLY A 228 -2.81 -5.90 -4.82
C GLY A 228 -3.26 -7.05 -5.74
N PRO A 229 -4.57 -7.36 -5.81
CA PRO A 229 -5.66 -6.74 -5.04
C PRO A 229 -5.73 -7.20 -3.57
N TRP A 230 -5.10 -8.35 -3.26
CA TRP A 230 -5.13 -8.98 -1.95
C TRP A 230 -4.13 -8.35 -0.99
N GLU A 231 -4.36 -8.53 0.32
CA GLU A 231 -3.35 -8.20 1.31
C GLU A 231 -2.02 -8.89 0.98
N ASN A 232 -0.93 -8.21 1.24
CA ASN A 232 0.40 -8.73 1.00
C ASN A 232 1.39 -8.15 2.02
N TYR A 233 2.46 -8.92 2.28
CA TYR A 233 3.50 -8.58 3.25
C TYR A 233 4.86 -8.74 2.59
N CYS A 234 5.93 -8.27 3.24
CA CYS A 234 7.29 -8.37 2.71
C CYS A 234 7.72 -9.82 2.37
N ASP A 235 7.17 -10.80 3.08
CA ASP A 235 7.40 -12.24 2.91
C ASP A 235 6.28 -12.96 2.14
N ARG A 236 5.23 -12.24 1.68
CA ARG A 236 4.08 -12.79 0.96
C ARG A 236 3.61 -11.83 -0.13
N LYS A 237 4.38 -11.72 -1.21
CA LYS A 237 4.11 -10.81 -2.35
C LYS A 237 3.79 -11.52 -3.66
N SER A 238 4.07 -12.83 -3.79
CA SER A 238 4.04 -13.54 -5.07
C SER A 238 2.65 -13.62 -5.73
N SER A 239 1.58 -13.42 -4.96
CA SER A 239 0.21 -13.35 -5.48
C SER A 239 -0.23 -11.93 -5.87
N ALA A 240 0.56 -10.91 -5.52
CA ALA A 240 0.23 -9.52 -5.78
C ALA A 240 0.88 -9.01 -7.07
N SER A 241 0.18 -8.15 -7.78
CA SER A 241 0.71 -7.38 -8.91
C SER A 241 0.58 -5.89 -8.63
N ILE A 242 1.50 -5.09 -9.15
CA ILE A 242 1.38 -3.64 -9.10
C ILE A 242 0.27 -3.22 -10.07
N GLY A 243 -0.72 -2.51 -9.56
CA GLY A 243 -1.87 -2.09 -10.36
C GLY A 243 -2.68 -1.02 -9.63
N LEU A 244 -3.68 -0.48 -10.33
CA LEU A 244 -4.65 0.44 -9.75
C LEU A 244 -5.85 -0.37 -9.28
N TYR A 245 -6.15 -0.29 -7.98
CA TYR A 245 -7.22 -1.04 -7.34
C TYR A 245 -8.15 -0.11 -6.60
N ARG A 246 -9.46 -0.42 -6.69
CA ARG A 246 -10.50 0.25 -5.91
C ARG A 246 -11.29 -0.78 -5.12
N GLN A 247 -11.43 -0.56 -3.82
CA GLN A 247 -12.05 -1.49 -2.89
C GLN A 247 -12.81 -0.72 -1.81
N SER A 248 -13.74 -1.38 -1.13
CA SER A 248 -14.32 -0.78 0.07
C SER A 248 -13.38 -0.93 1.27
N VAL A 249 -13.50 -0.03 2.25
CA VAL A 249 -12.79 -0.18 3.53
C VAL A 249 -13.21 -1.48 4.22
N ALA A 250 -14.46 -1.89 4.09
CA ALA A 250 -14.97 -3.14 4.67
C ALA A 250 -14.30 -4.39 4.07
N ASP A 251 -13.99 -4.37 2.77
CA ASP A 251 -13.30 -5.49 2.08
C ASP A 251 -11.86 -5.66 2.54
N GLN A 252 -11.30 -4.66 3.24
CA GLN A 252 -9.94 -4.75 3.77
C GLN A 252 -9.84 -5.71 4.95
N TYR A 253 -10.94 -5.98 5.66
CA TYR A 253 -10.90 -6.87 6.81
C TYR A 253 -11.00 -8.35 6.38
N HIS A 254 -9.98 -9.13 6.73
CA HIS A 254 -9.95 -10.56 6.43
C HIS A 254 -10.52 -11.39 7.58
N TYR A 255 -11.75 -11.91 7.40
CA TYR A 255 -12.45 -12.74 8.40
C TYR A 255 -11.99 -14.20 8.42
N GLY A 256 -11.16 -14.64 7.48
CA GLY A 256 -10.77 -16.04 7.32
C GLY A 256 -9.72 -16.54 8.32
N TYR A 257 -9.08 -15.67 9.06
CA TYR A 257 -8.11 -16.09 10.08
C TYR A 257 -8.80 -16.71 11.30
N ILE A 258 -8.33 -17.88 11.73
CA ILE A 258 -8.87 -18.60 12.89
C ILE A 258 -8.76 -17.76 14.17
N ARG A 259 -7.67 -17.01 14.31
CA ARG A 259 -7.47 -16.02 15.37
C ARG A 259 -7.35 -14.63 14.75
N PRO A 260 -8.01 -13.62 15.35
CA PRO A 260 -7.77 -12.26 14.95
C PRO A 260 -6.28 -11.91 15.05
N GLN A 261 -5.73 -11.38 13.96
CA GLN A 261 -4.32 -11.00 13.84
C GLN A 261 -4.18 -9.81 12.88
N GLU A 262 -2.96 -9.34 12.70
CA GLU A 262 -2.69 -8.34 11.67
C GLU A 262 -3.14 -8.84 10.31
N SER A 263 -3.84 -7.99 9.59
CA SER A 263 -4.36 -8.22 8.25
C SER A 263 -4.39 -6.90 7.45
N VAL A 264 -4.70 -6.97 6.17
CA VAL A 264 -4.95 -5.86 5.24
C VAL A 264 -3.75 -4.98 4.91
N THR A 265 -2.54 -5.46 5.09
CA THR A 265 -1.35 -4.72 4.66
C THR A 265 -1.23 -4.75 3.14
N HIS A 266 -0.95 -3.59 2.54
CA HIS A 266 -0.56 -3.44 1.15
C HIS A 266 0.87 -2.89 1.06
N CYS A 267 1.75 -3.62 0.38
CA CYS A 267 3.13 -3.22 0.14
C CYS A 267 3.26 -2.44 -1.17
N GLU A 268 4.41 -1.79 -1.33
CA GLU A 268 4.80 -1.15 -2.59
C GLU A 268 3.78 -0.15 -3.12
N LEU A 269 3.17 0.61 -2.22
CA LEU A 269 2.25 1.69 -2.58
C LEU A 269 3.01 2.86 -3.22
N ARG A 270 2.43 3.43 -4.29
CA ARG A 270 2.84 4.66 -4.95
C ARG A 270 1.85 5.78 -4.64
N LYS A 271 0.57 5.41 -4.56
CA LYS A 271 -0.55 6.30 -4.26
C LYS A 271 -1.57 5.53 -3.43
N PHE A 272 -2.23 6.23 -2.50
CA PHE A 272 -3.30 5.68 -1.69
C PHE A 272 -4.29 6.79 -1.38
N ASP A 273 -5.52 6.63 -1.82
CA ASP A 273 -6.62 7.57 -1.59
C ASP A 273 -7.67 6.91 -0.71
N ILE A 274 -8.21 7.66 0.23
CA ILE A 274 -9.36 7.25 1.04
C ILE A 274 -10.50 8.19 0.70
N LEU A 275 -11.58 7.64 0.16
CA LEU A 275 -12.60 8.39 -0.54
C LEU A 275 -13.99 8.17 0.07
N ASP A 276 -14.83 9.19 -0.01
CA ASP A 276 -16.26 9.08 0.23
C ASP A 276 -17.03 8.62 -1.03
N LYS A 277 -18.34 8.47 -0.93
CA LYS A 277 -19.21 8.04 -2.05
C LYS A 277 -19.22 9.00 -3.23
N SER A 278 -18.81 10.25 -3.05
CA SER A 278 -18.67 11.23 -4.14
C SER A 278 -17.31 11.15 -4.84
N GLY A 279 -16.38 10.36 -4.32
CA GLY A 279 -15.00 10.29 -4.79
C GLY A 279 -14.10 11.40 -4.24
N SER A 280 -14.56 12.11 -3.19
CA SER A 280 -13.77 13.12 -2.49
C SER A 280 -13.12 12.54 -1.26
N GLY A 281 -11.87 12.93 -0.95
CA GLY A 281 -11.16 12.39 0.22
C GLY A 281 -9.73 12.90 0.36
N LEU A 282 -8.90 12.07 0.96
CA LEU A 282 -7.46 12.26 1.18
C LEU A 282 -6.65 11.33 0.30
#